data_4ed3056709adc7553f32d58a649d0dbd
#
_entry.id   4ed3056709adc7553f32d58a649d0dbd
#
_cell.length_a   1.000
_cell.length_b   1.000
_cell.length_c   1.000
_cell.angle_alpha   90.00
_cell.angle_beta   90.00
_cell.angle_gamma   90.00
#
_symmetry.space_group_name_H-M   'P 1'
#
loop_
_entity.id
_entity.type
_entity.pdbx_description
1 polymer ?
#
loop_
_entity_poly.entity_id
_entity_poly.type
_entity_poly.pdbx_seq_one_letter_code
_entity_poly.pdbx_strand_id
1 'polypeptide(L)'
;TDMGVTDFGLGDFENVGMGGIFWVNNEEQRYFAHAIYLLPGQMIPEHAHVATKFPAKHESWMVEKGWAYNFSEIGEETPNAPAIPATHGPIKSKNFVIQQVGEVLPLKQLTTFHFLMAGPEGAIVSEWATYHDNAGLRFTNAKAAL
;
A
#
# COMPACT_ATOMS: atom_id res chain seq x y z
N THR A 1 8.85 -17.41 4.21
CA THR A 1 9.36 -16.04 4.23
C THR A 1 10.09 -15.74 2.94
N ASP A 2 9.83 -14.59 2.37
CA ASP A 2 10.46 -14.12 1.15
C ASP A 2 10.77 -12.62 1.29
N MET A 3 11.72 -12.11 0.51
CA MET A 3 12.05 -10.69 0.53
C MET A 3 12.41 -10.21 -0.87
N GLY A 4 12.11 -8.95 -1.13
CA GLY A 4 12.43 -8.35 -2.42
C GLY A 4 12.10 -6.88 -2.49
N VAL A 5 12.45 -6.30 -3.61
CA VAL A 5 12.11 -4.92 -3.97
C VAL A 5 11.41 -4.91 -5.32
N THR A 6 10.54 -3.93 -5.53
CA THR A 6 9.84 -3.80 -6.81
C THR A 6 9.57 -2.33 -7.13
N ASP A 7 9.70 -2.00 -8.40
CA ASP A 7 9.27 -0.71 -8.96
C ASP A 7 7.90 -0.83 -9.65
N PHE A 8 7.23 -1.97 -9.46
CA PHE A 8 5.94 -2.29 -10.09
C PHE A 8 5.95 -2.15 -11.61
N GLY A 9 7.12 -2.27 -12.23
CA GLY A 9 7.27 -2.14 -13.69
C GLY A 9 7.24 -0.72 -14.22
N LEU A 10 7.24 0.28 -13.34
CA LEU A 10 7.12 1.70 -13.75
C LEU A 10 8.48 2.38 -14.01
N GLY A 11 9.59 1.75 -13.62
CA GLY A 11 10.92 2.26 -13.93
C GLY A 11 11.37 3.47 -13.10
N ASP A 12 10.75 3.71 -11.94
CA ASP A 12 11.05 4.87 -11.07
C ASP A 12 10.99 4.45 -9.59
N PHE A 13 11.87 3.54 -9.24
CA PHE A 13 11.85 2.89 -7.92
C PHE A 13 11.89 3.89 -6.76
N GLU A 14 12.67 4.95 -6.87
CA GLU A 14 12.81 5.91 -5.76
C GLU A 14 11.49 6.61 -5.42
N ASN A 15 10.65 6.86 -6.40
CA ASN A 15 9.39 7.56 -6.21
C ASN A 15 8.19 6.62 -6.09
N VAL A 16 8.19 5.53 -6.87
CA VAL A 16 7.08 4.57 -6.89
C VAL A 16 7.65 3.16 -6.80
N GLY A 17 7.51 2.56 -5.64
CA GLY A 17 8.07 1.25 -5.38
C GLY A 17 8.01 0.89 -3.91
N MET A 18 8.54 -0.26 -3.56
CA MET A 18 8.67 -0.71 -2.17
C MET A 18 9.71 -1.82 -2.04
N GLY A 19 10.26 -1.94 -0.83
CA GLY A 19 10.89 -3.16 -0.37
C GLY A 19 9.93 -3.91 0.54
N GLY A 20 10.05 -5.21 0.61
CA GLY A 20 9.18 -6.02 1.47
C GLY A 20 9.85 -7.25 2.03
N ILE A 21 9.47 -7.60 3.24
CA ILE A 21 9.72 -8.92 3.82
C ILE A 21 8.36 -9.56 4.01
N PHE A 22 8.09 -10.60 3.22
CA PHE A 22 6.82 -11.32 3.25
C PHE A 22 6.95 -12.47 4.25
N TRP A 23 6.48 -12.26 5.47
CA TRP A 23 6.62 -13.22 6.55
C TRP A 23 5.80 -14.48 6.29
N VAL A 24 4.57 -14.30 5.84
CA VAL A 24 3.64 -15.39 5.59
C VAL A 24 2.56 -14.94 4.60
N ASN A 25 2.18 -15.84 3.71
CA ASN A 25 0.97 -15.71 2.89
C ASN A 25 0.35 -17.11 2.78
N ASN A 26 -0.55 -17.42 3.70
CA ASN A 26 -1.09 -18.76 3.85
C ASN A 26 -2.45 -18.90 3.17
N GLU A 27 -2.48 -19.62 2.06
CA GLU A 27 -3.69 -19.83 1.27
C GLU A 27 -4.73 -20.65 2.02
N GLU A 28 -4.31 -21.69 2.73
CA GLU A 28 -5.21 -22.59 3.44
C GLU A 28 -5.86 -21.91 4.65
N GLN A 29 -5.04 -21.23 5.47
CA GLN A 29 -5.50 -20.58 6.69
C GLN A 29 -5.93 -19.12 6.47
N ARG A 30 -5.77 -18.60 5.26
CA ARG A 30 -6.29 -17.31 4.82
C ARG A 30 -5.72 -16.12 5.60
N TYR A 31 -4.42 -16.10 5.86
CA TYR A 31 -3.79 -14.93 6.48
C TYR A 31 -2.45 -14.58 5.82
N PHE A 32 -2.07 -13.33 6.03
CA PHE A 32 -0.91 -12.71 5.39
C PHE A 32 -0.29 -11.73 6.37
N ALA A 33 1.04 -11.65 6.37
CA ALA A 33 1.76 -10.62 7.09
C ALA A 33 3.06 -10.27 6.36
N HIS A 34 3.35 -8.97 6.24
CA HIS A 34 4.64 -8.53 5.74
C HIS A 34 5.08 -7.21 6.37
N ALA A 35 6.35 -6.92 6.23
CA ALA A 35 6.92 -5.61 6.53
C ALA A 35 7.16 -4.88 5.20
N ILE A 36 6.74 -3.64 5.14
CA ILE A 36 6.91 -2.74 4.00
C ILE A 36 8.00 -1.75 4.34
N TYR A 37 8.98 -1.60 3.44
CA TYR A 37 10.06 -0.63 3.57
C TYR A 37 9.93 0.40 2.46
N LEU A 38 9.74 1.66 2.85
CA LEU A 38 9.59 2.77 1.90
C LEU A 38 10.73 3.77 2.08
N LEU A 39 11.33 4.16 0.96
CA LEU A 39 12.30 5.25 0.90
C LEU A 39 11.61 6.60 1.22
N PRO A 40 12.38 7.66 1.52
CA PRO A 40 11.79 8.98 1.70
C PRO A 40 10.88 9.39 0.55
N GLY A 41 9.62 9.70 0.84
CA GLY A 41 8.63 10.12 -0.15
C GLY A 41 8.15 9.05 -1.13
N GLN A 42 8.64 7.82 -1.02
CA GLN A 42 8.25 6.74 -1.92
C GLN A 42 6.81 6.30 -1.66
N MET A 43 6.07 6.05 -2.74
CA MET A 43 4.71 5.54 -2.65
C MET A 43 4.58 4.15 -3.25
N ILE A 44 3.68 3.36 -2.69
CA ILE A 44 3.18 2.15 -3.35
C ILE A 44 2.13 2.62 -4.37
N PRO A 45 2.09 2.08 -5.60
CA PRO A 45 1.06 2.48 -6.55
C PRO A 45 -0.34 2.29 -5.99
N GLU A 46 -1.20 3.25 -6.26
CA GLU A 46 -2.61 3.14 -5.86
C GLU A 46 -3.24 1.90 -6.45
N HIS A 47 -3.92 1.14 -5.59
CA HIS A 47 -4.51 -0.14 -5.96
C HIS A 47 -5.72 -0.48 -5.11
N ALA A 48 -6.47 -1.46 -5.58
CA ALA A 48 -7.55 -2.09 -4.86
C ALA A 48 -7.40 -3.61 -4.95
N HIS A 49 -8.04 -4.32 -4.03
CA HIS A 49 -8.09 -5.77 -4.04
C HIS A 49 -9.53 -6.20 -4.27
N VAL A 50 -9.75 -7.01 -5.31
CA VAL A 50 -11.07 -7.54 -5.62
C VAL A 50 -11.14 -9.05 -5.35
N ALA A 51 -12.35 -9.55 -5.20
CA ALA A 51 -12.55 -10.98 -5.03
C ALA A 51 -12.16 -11.74 -6.31
N THR A 52 -11.58 -12.89 -6.12
CA THR A 52 -11.27 -13.88 -7.16
C THR A 52 -11.94 -15.20 -6.76
N LYS A 53 -11.22 -16.32 -6.84
CA LYS A 53 -11.67 -17.54 -6.14
C LYS A 53 -11.52 -17.39 -4.61
N PHE A 54 -10.83 -16.35 -4.15
CA PHE A 54 -10.70 -15.98 -2.75
C PHE A 54 -11.46 -14.68 -2.47
N PRO A 55 -11.88 -14.45 -1.20
CA PRO A 55 -12.47 -13.16 -0.82
C PRO A 55 -11.51 -12.01 -1.09
N ALA A 56 -12.05 -10.81 -1.29
CA ALA A 56 -11.26 -9.59 -1.40
C ALA A 56 -10.39 -9.42 -0.14
N LYS A 57 -9.14 -9.04 -0.33
CA LYS A 57 -8.17 -8.89 0.76
C LYS A 57 -8.60 -7.79 1.72
N HIS A 58 -8.59 -8.09 3.01
CA HIS A 58 -8.79 -7.13 4.08
C HIS A 58 -7.47 -6.93 4.82
N GLU A 59 -7.11 -5.66 5.08
CA GLU A 59 -5.78 -5.29 5.55
C GLU A 59 -5.83 -4.35 6.75
N SER A 60 -4.77 -4.41 7.55
CA SER A 60 -4.50 -3.42 8.60
C SER A 60 -3.01 -3.09 8.57
N TRP A 61 -2.68 -1.82 8.85
CA TRP A 61 -1.30 -1.34 8.81
C TRP A 61 -0.91 -0.66 10.13
N MET A 62 0.31 -0.92 10.56
CA MET A 62 0.91 -0.22 11.70
C MET A 62 2.27 0.34 11.30
N VAL A 63 2.51 1.62 11.55
CA VAL A 63 3.83 2.21 11.30
C VAL A 63 4.77 1.81 12.43
N GLU A 64 5.91 1.23 12.05
CA GLU A 64 6.96 0.79 12.98
C GLU A 64 8.06 1.85 13.14
N LYS A 65 8.34 2.60 12.07
CA LYS A 65 9.37 3.64 12.05
C LYS A 65 9.03 4.71 11.02
N GLY A 66 9.39 5.96 11.32
CA GLY A 66 9.04 7.10 10.49
C GLY A 66 7.55 7.41 10.59
N TRP A 67 6.97 7.88 9.51
CA TRP A 67 5.52 8.07 9.39
C TRP A 67 5.12 7.98 7.93
N ALA A 68 3.85 7.76 7.69
CA ALA A 68 3.34 7.59 6.33
C ALA A 68 1.98 8.25 6.15
N TYR A 69 1.74 8.75 4.93
CA TYR A 69 0.40 9.07 4.48
C TYR A 69 -0.31 7.76 4.16
N ASN A 70 -1.49 7.56 4.73
CA ASN A 70 -2.36 6.44 4.39
C ASN A 70 -3.55 7.00 3.61
N PHE A 71 -3.51 6.84 2.29
CA PHE A 71 -4.51 7.38 1.36
C PHE A 71 -5.65 6.39 1.12
N SER A 72 -6.87 6.92 1.05
CA SER A 72 -8.07 6.14 0.76
C SER A 72 -9.00 6.93 -0.17
N GLU A 73 -9.69 6.24 -1.05
CA GLU A 73 -10.78 6.88 -1.81
C GLU A 73 -12.02 7.13 -0.96
N ILE A 74 -12.09 6.55 0.24
CA ILE A 74 -13.22 6.74 1.16
C ILE A 74 -12.95 7.94 2.06
N GLY A 75 -13.88 8.88 2.09
CA GLY A 75 -13.81 10.09 2.88
C GLY A 75 -13.65 11.35 2.03
N GLU A 76 -13.72 12.49 2.69
CA GLU A 76 -13.56 13.80 2.04
C GLU A 76 -12.10 14.04 1.66
N GLU A 77 -11.89 14.92 0.68
CA GLU A 77 -10.56 15.34 0.28
C GLU A 77 -9.84 16.02 1.44
N THR A 78 -8.65 15.52 1.77
CA THR A 78 -7.81 16.10 2.81
C THR A 78 -6.95 17.23 2.22
N PRO A 79 -6.93 18.43 2.85
CA PRO A 79 -6.12 19.53 2.35
C PRO A 79 -4.63 19.28 2.54
N ASN A 80 -3.80 20.05 1.81
CA ASN A 80 -2.35 20.03 1.90
C ASN A 80 -1.73 18.67 1.56
N ALA A 81 -2.28 18.02 0.56
CA ALA A 81 -1.75 16.74 0.08
C ALA A 81 -0.33 16.88 -0.48
N PRO A 82 0.51 15.86 -0.29
CA PRO A 82 1.82 15.83 -0.93
C PRO A 82 1.69 15.72 -2.44
N ALA A 83 2.73 16.13 -3.16
CA ALA A 83 2.78 15.94 -4.61
C ALA A 83 2.86 14.44 -4.93
N ILE A 84 2.07 14.01 -5.91
CA ILE A 84 2.12 12.64 -6.39
C ILE A 84 3.14 12.55 -7.53
N PRO A 85 4.06 11.60 -7.50
CA PRO A 85 5.04 11.44 -8.57
C PRO A 85 4.38 11.36 -9.95
N ALA A 86 4.95 12.07 -10.93
CA ALA A 86 4.43 12.07 -12.29
C ALA A 86 4.39 10.66 -12.91
N THR A 87 5.34 9.80 -12.52
CA THR A 87 5.40 8.40 -12.96
C THR A 87 4.12 7.65 -12.61
N HIS A 88 3.53 7.93 -11.44
CA HIS A 88 2.28 7.30 -11.04
C HIS A 88 1.10 7.84 -11.84
N GLY A 89 1.04 9.14 -12.06
CA GLY A 89 -0.10 9.81 -12.66
C GLY A 89 -1.25 10.06 -11.69
N PRO A 90 -2.46 10.38 -12.20
CA PRO A 90 -3.60 10.74 -11.35
C PRO A 90 -4.01 9.64 -10.38
N ILE A 91 -4.48 10.05 -9.21
CA ILE A 91 -4.97 9.15 -8.15
C ILE A 91 -6.48 9.35 -7.94
N LYS A 92 -7.15 8.30 -7.45
CA LYS A 92 -8.55 8.33 -7.03
C LYS A 92 -8.68 8.68 -5.54
N SER A 93 -7.68 8.29 -4.74
CA SER A 93 -7.68 8.47 -3.29
C SER A 93 -7.34 9.91 -2.94
N LYS A 94 -8.31 10.66 -2.42
CA LYS A 94 -8.15 12.07 -2.05
C LYS A 94 -8.15 12.29 -0.53
N ASN A 95 -8.60 11.31 0.22
CA ASN A 95 -8.55 11.34 1.68
C ASN A 95 -7.24 10.72 2.16
N PHE A 96 -6.59 11.34 3.13
CA PHE A 96 -5.46 10.70 3.80
C PHE A 96 -5.43 11.05 5.27
N VAL A 97 -4.79 10.19 6.04
CA VAL A 97 -4.35 10.48 7.40
C VAL A 97 -2.84 10.33 7.45
N ILE A 98 -2.18 11.10 8.30
CA ILE A 98 -0.77 10.90 8.62
C ILE A 98 -0.71 9.90 9.76
N GLN A 99 -0.18 8.73 9.46
CA GLN A 99 -0.11 7.63 10.41
C GLN A 99 1.25 7.64 11.08
N GLN A 100 1.25 7.76 12.40
CA GLN A 100 2.45 7.82 13.24
C GLN A 100 2.83 6.44 13.78
N VAL A 101 4.04 6.32 14.32
CA VAL A 101 4.53 5.09 14.93
C VAL A 101 3.53 4.56 15.97
N GLY A 102 3.22 3.27 15.89
CA GLY A 102 2.32 2.58 16.81
C GLY A 102 0.84 2.69 16.51
N GLU A 103 0.46 3.59 15.60
CA GLU A 103 -0.93 3.70 15.18
C GLU A 103 -1.30 2.58 14.22
N VAL A 104 -2.46 1.96 14.42
CA VAL A 104 -2.99 0.89 13.57
C VAL A 104 -4.23 1.41 12.86
N LEU A 105 -4.25 1.27 11.53
CA LEU A 105 -5.40 1.62 10.71
C LEU A 105 -5.83 0.40 9.90
N PRO A 106 -7.10 0.01 9.97
CA PRO A 106 -7.65 -1.00 9.07
C PRO A 106 -8.09 -0.35 7.76
N LEU A 107 -8.16 -1.14 6.70
CA LEU A 107 -8.82 -0.75 5.45
C LEU A 107 -10.27 -0.40 5.76
N LYS A 108 -10.71 0.80 5.35
CA LYS A 108 -12.04 1.31 5.72
C LYS A 108 -13.19 0.51 5.11
N GLN A 109 -12.97 0.02 3.88
CA GLN A 109 -13.99 -0.74 3.15
C GLN A 109 -13.28 -1.63 2.14
N LEU A 110 -13.74 -2.87 1.96
CA LEU A 110 -13.21 -3.78 0.96
C LEU A 110 -13.34 -3.22 -0.45
N THR A 111 -12.42 -3.60 -1.31
CA THR A 111 -12.40 -3.24 -2.75
C THR A 111 -12.21 -1.76 -3.05
N THR A 112 -11.79 -0.96 -2.07
CA THR A 112 -11.52 0.47 -2.27
C THR A 112 -10.08 0.71 -2.66
N PHE A 113 -9.85 1.75 -3.46
CA PHE A 113 -8.50 2.18 -3.82
C PHE A 113 -7.81 2.85 -2.64
N HIS A 114 -6.53 2.55 -2.48
CA HIS A 114 -5.71 3.06 -1.39
C HIS A 114 -4.23 2.95 -1.73
N PHE A 115 -3.40 3.64 -0.97
CA PHE A 115 -1.95 3.47 -1.02
C PHE A 115 -1.28 4.11 0.18
N LEU A 116 -0.04 3.73 0.42
CA LEU A 116 0.84 4.35 1.41
C LEU A 116 1.90 5.18 0.70
N MET A 117 2.25 6.31 1.29
CA MET A 117 3.38 7.14 0.86
C MET A 117 4.18 7.54 2.08
N ALA A 118 5.47 7.25 2.09
CA ALA A 118 6.32 7.62 3.21
C ALA A 118 6.48 9.12 3.35
N GLY A 119 6.64 9.57 4.58
CA GLY A 119 7.12 10.92 4.87
C GLY A 119 8.58 11.09 4.46
N PRO A 120 9.19 12.27 4.76
CA PRO A 120 10.52 12.64 4.26
C PRO A 120 11.67 11.83 4.84
N GLU A 121 11.44 11.02 5.86
CA GLU A 121 12.45 10.16 6.47
C GLU A 121 12.32 8.69 6.06
N GLY A 122 11.38 8.37 5.16
CA GLY A 122 11.02 7.01 4.87
C GLY A 122 10.11 6.41 5.93
N ALA A 123 9.70 5.17 5.74
CA ALA A 123 8.84 4.49 6.70
C ALA A 123 9.03 2.98 6.65
N ILE A 124 8.83 2.34 7.79
CA ILE A 124 8.67 0.89 7.91
C ILE A 124 7.25 0.66 8.41
N VAL A 125 6.48 -0.13 7.68
CA VAL A 125 5.08 -0.40 7.98
C VAL A 125 4.84 -1.89 8.02
N SER A 126 4.24 -2.37 9.10
CA SER A 126 3.76 -3.75 9.18
C SER A 126 2.35 -3.82 8.64
N GLU A 127 2.09 -4.84 7.84
CA GLU A 127 0.75 -5.13 7.33
C GLU A 127 0.33 -6.53 7.77
N TRP A 128 -0.87 -6.62 8.29
CA TRP A 128 -1.56 -7.87 8.55
C TRP A 128 -2.82 -7.92 7.72
N ALA A 129 -3.08 -9.07 7.11
CA ALA A 129 -4.18 -9.14 6.16
C ALA A 129 -4.73 -10.57 6.04
N THR A 130 -5.82 -10.68 5.32
CA THR A 130 -6.27 -11.96 4.77
C THR A 130 -5.36 -12.36 3.60
N TYR A 131 -5.55 -13.55 3.07
CA TYR A 131 -4.71 -14.07 1.99
C TYR A 131 -4.56 -13.09 0.83
N HIS A 132 -3.32 -12.86 0.40
CA HIS A 132 -3.00 -12.00 -0.74
C HIS A 132 -2.96 -12.83 -2.02
N ASP A 133 -3.84 -12.49 -2.96
CA ASP A 133 -3.88 -13.09 -4.29
C ASP A 133 -3.57 -12.01 -5.33
N ASN A 134 -2.43 -12.15 -6.04
CA ASN A 134 -2.03 -11.20 -7.08
C ASN A 134 -3.09 -11.06 -8.17
N ALA A 135 -3.87 -12.09 -8.45
CA ALA A 135 -4.94 -12.02 -9.44
C ALA A 135 -6.05 -11.04 -9.03
N GLY A 136 -6.15 -10.71 -7.75
CA GLY A 136 -7.12 -9.74 -7.22
C GLY A 136 -6.65 -8.29 -7.23
N LEU A 137 -5.39 -8.02 -7.58
CA LEU A 137 -4.88 -6.65 -7.63
C LEU A 137 -5.45 -5.87 -8.81
N ARG A 138 -5.81 -4.62 -8.54
CA ARG A 138 -6.24 -3.65 -9.57
C ARG A 138 -5.50 -2.35 -9.34
N PHE A 139 -4.60 -2.01 -10.26
CA PHE A 139 -3.84 -0.76 -10.20
C PHE A 139 -4.55 0.34 -10.97
N THR A 140 -4.53 1.55 -10.43
CA THR A 140 -5.03 2.74 -11.12
C THR A 140 -4.19 3.05 -12.36
N ASN A 141 -2.87 2.95 -12.23
CA ASN A 141 -1.97 3.09 -13.36
C ASN A 141 -1.95 1.77 -14.16
N ALA A 142 -2.40 1.81 -15.40
CA ALA A 142 -2.52 0.63 -16.26
C ALA A 142 -1.17 -0.05 -16.58
N LYS A 143 -0.05 0.66 -16.39
CA LYS A 143 1.30 0.10 -16.61
C LYS A 143 1.86 -0.60 -15.38
N ALA A 144 1.28 -0.37 -14.21
CA ALA A 144 1.75 -0.99 -12.98
C ALA A 144 1.40 -2.48 -12.98
N ALA A 145 2.34 -3.29 -12.49
CA ALA A 145 2.21 -4.73 -12.39
C ALA A 145 3.03 -5.26 -11.21
N LEU A 146 2.67 -6.41 -10.75
CA LEU A 146 3.39 -7.10 -9.69
C LEU A 146 3.64 -8.57 -10.08
#